data_4d6c9b5882f706f1ae061a89064299bb
#
_entry.id   4d6c9b5882f706f1ae061a89064299bb
#
_cell.length_a   1.000
_cell.length_b   1.000
_cell.length_c   1.000
_cell.angle_alpha   90.00
_cell.angle_beta   90.00
_cell.angle_gamma   90.00
#
_symmetry.space_group_name_H-M   'P 1'
#
loop_
_entity.id
_entity.type
_entity.pdbx_description
1 polymer ?
#
loop_
_entity_poly.entity_id
_entity_poly.type
_entity_poly.pdbx_seq_one_letter_code
_entity_poly.pdbx_strand_id
1 'polypeptide(L)'
;RIPRAQVEGPAPISVISAEQIKANGFTSVPDVLRAMTQNGGETQSPQSASGADFSPGAQQVDLRGLGPNHTLVLVNGRRIADFPMPFGGRSNFTDISSIPLGMIDRIEVLTGSASAIYGSDAISGVVNFILKKKADGTTVDYRFGQTERGDAESFRLNASGGLSRGAFSAVFGAEYRNQQPLWGFQRAQQDSSDDAPNPERYGYPPRNFLITDWWDDYIDPGEDTCDALSYLNEGTMHYAERRNYGNYCGSDRAVAYRTMISEREGINIYASLNYDFAGDLRWFADVQAGRHEVSLFRAPRSWALMTADGTEWDYF
;
A
#
# COMPACT_ATOMS: atom_id res chain seq x y z
N ARG A 1 -11.03 -15.79 17.33
CA ARG A 1 -10.17 -16.98 17.21
C ARG A 1 -10.71 -17.83 16.08
N ILE A 2 -9.87 -18.18 15.09
CA ILE A 2 -10.23 -19.19 14.09
C ILE A 2 -10.46 -20.49 14.85
N PRO A 3 -11.64 -21.13 14.76
CA PRO A 3 -11.86 -22.39 15.46
C PRO A 3 -10.81 -23.40 14.97
N ARG A 4 -10.01 -23.94 15.87
CA ARG A 4 -9.14 -25.06 15.53
C ARG A 4 -10.03 -26.29 15.36
N ALA A 5 -10.36 -26.62 14.13
CA ALA A 5 -10.69 -27.98 13.79
C ALA A 5 -9.36 -28.75 13.85
N GLN A 6 -9.23 -29.64 14.76
CA GLN A 6 -8.12 -30.59 15.00
C GLN A 6 -6.75 -30.29 14.36
N VAL A 7 -5.66 -30.58 15.04
CA VAL A 7 -4.25 -30.33 14.64
C VAL A 7 -3.90 -30.89 13.25
N GLU A 8 -4.76 -31.68 12.65
CA GLU A 8 -4.61 -32.33 11.34
C GLU A 8 -5.82 -32.09 10.41
N GLY A 9 -6.46 -30.92 10.50
CA GLY A 9 -7.53 -30.56 9.57
C GLY A 9 -7.01 -30.35 8.14
N PRO A 10 -7.88 -30.53 7.12
CA PRO A 10 -7.49 -30.42 5.71
C PRO A 10 -7.01 -29.02 5.27
N ALA A 11 -7.09 -28.03 6.14
CA ALA A 11 -6.63 -26.67 5.87
C ALA A 11 -5.63 -26.24 6.97
N PRO A 12 -4.33 -26.13 6.65
CA PRO A 12 -3.31 -25.71 7.61
C PRO A 12 -3.52 -24.25 8.02
N ILE A 13 -3.42 -24.00 9.33
CA ILE A 13 -3.42 -22.66 9.89
C ILE A 13 -1.98 -22.28 10.20
N SER A 14 -1.48 -21.26 9.55
CA SER A 14 -0.20 -20.63 9.88
C SER A 14 -0.42 -19.57 10.94
N VAL A 15 0.47 -19.50 11.93
CA VAL A 15 0.42 -18.51 13.02
C VAL A 15 1.73 -17.74 13.01
N ILE A 16 1.64 -16.42 12.93
CA ILE A 16 2.78 -15.50 13.04
C ILE A 16 2.64 -14.78 14.38
N SER A 17 3.57 -14.99 15.29
CA SER A 17 3.52 -14.37 16.62
C SER A 17 4.09 -12.95 16.65
N ALA A 18 3.76 -12.20 17.70
CA ALA A 18 4.33 -10.86 17.93
C ALA A 18 5.87 -10.89 18.00
N GLU A 19 6.45 -11.93 18.58
CA GLU A 19 7.91 -12.14 18.68
C GLU A 19 8.52 -12.33 17.29
N GLN A 20 7.89 -13.13 16.43
CA GLN A 20 8.35 -13.31 15.04
C GLN A 20 8.26 -12.02 14.25
N ILE A 21 7.17 -11.25 14.41
CA ILE A 21 7.01 -9.93 13.77
C ILE A 21 8.15 -8.99 14.19
N LYS A 22 8.46 -8.97 15.48
CA LYS A 22 9.53 -8.13 16.04
C LYS A 22 10.91 -8.59 15.58
N ALA A 23 11.19 -9.88 15.60
CA ALA A 23 12.48 -10.48 15.22
C ALA A 23 12.80 -10.25 13.74
N ASN A 24 11.80 -10.29 12.85
CA ASN A 24 11.97 -10.04 11.42
C ASN A 24 12.04 -8.55 11.05
N GLY A 25 11.85 -7.66 12.02
CA GLY A 25 12.03 -6.23 11.77
C GLY A 25 10.90 -5.56 10.99
N PHE A 26 9.74 -6.17 10.82
CA PHE A 26 8.62 -5.59 10.10
C PHE A 26 8.17 -4.27 10.71
N THR A 27 7.84 -3.31 9.85
CA THR A 27 7.46 -1.96 10.25
C THR A 27 5.95 -1.69 10.13
N SER A 28 5.25 -2.51 9.38
CA SER A 28 3.81 -2.39 9.16
C SER A 28 3.16 -3.76 8.97
N VAL A 29 1.84 -3.84 9.12
CA VAL A 29 1.06 -5.06 8.85
C VAL A 29 1.22 -5.51 7.40
N PRO A 30 1.15 -4.62 6.40
CA PRO A 30 1.42 -4.99 5.02
C PRO A 30 2.78 -5.66 4.81
N ASP A 31 3.84 -5.24 5.52
CA ASP A 31 5.17 -5.85 5.39
C ASP A 31 5.17 -7.31 5.86
N VAL A 32 4.48 -7.59 6.96
CA VAL A 32 4.34 -8.97 7.48
C VAL A 32 3.66 -9.85 6.45
N LEU A 33 2.56 -9.38 5.87
CA LEU A 33 1.80 -10.18 4.91
C LEU A 33 2.51 -10.31 3.56
N ARG A 34 3.27 -9.29 3.14
CA ARG A 34 4.08 -9.34 1.92
C ARG A 34 5.20 -10.38 2.02
N ALA A 35 5.72 -10.63 3.21
CA ALA A 35 6.73 -11.67 3.44
C ALA A 35 6.13 -13.09 3.39
N MET A 36 4.82 -13.24 3.36
CA MET A 36 4.18 -14.55 3.26
C MET A 36 4.18 -15.05 1.81
N THR A 37 4.60 -16.30 1.63
CA THR A 37 4.61 -16.95 0.30
C THR A 37 3.23 -17.17 -0.30
N GLN A 38 2.18 -17.17 0.52
CA GLN A 38 0.80 -17.37 0.10
C GLN A 38 0.12 -16.10 -0.37
N ASN A 39 0.71 -14.93 -0.12
CA ASN A 39 0.14 -13.64 -0.52
C ASN A 39 0.56 -13.28 -1.95
N GLY A 40 -0.36 -12.83 -2.77
CA GLY A 40 -0.10 -12.32 -4.11
C GLY A 40 0.64 -10.99 -4.04
N GLY A 41 1.93 -10.97 -4.44
CA GLY A 41 2.84 -9.87 -4.15
C GLY A 41 2.45 -8.50 -4.74
N GLU A 42 1.73 -8.46 -5.86
CA GLU A 42 1.45 -7.21 -6.57
C GLU A 42 0.37 -6.32 -5.93
N THR A 43 -0.48 -6.91 -5.10
CA THR A 43 -1.57 -6.17 -4.45
C THR A 43 -1.11 -5.22 -3.35
N GLN A 44 0.17 -5.23 -3.02
CA GLN A 44 0.74 -4.46 -1.91
C GLN A 44 2.04 -3.75 -2.28
N SER A 45 2.09 -3.18 -3.46
CA SER A 45 3.26 -2.40 -3.86
C SER A 45 3.47 -1.18 -2.95
N PRO A 46 4.69 -0.93 -2.46
CA PRO A 46 5.01 0.30 -1.75
C PRO A 46 4.83 1.55 -2.63
N GLN A 47 4.81 1.37 -3.94
CA GLN A 47 4.55 2.43 -4.92
C GLN A 47 3.06 2.72 -5.08
N SER A 48 2.17 1.85 -4.63
CA SER A 48 0.72 1.93 -4.90
C SER A 48 0.36 2.07 -6.39
N ALA A 49 1.20 1.54 -7.27
CA ALA A 49 1.11 1.86 -8.69
C ALA A 49 0.15 0.98 -9.46
N SER A 50 0.04 -0.31 -9.13
CA SER A 50 -0.78 -1.25 -9.88
C SER A 50 -2.13 -1.47 -9.21
N GLY A 51 -3.22 -1.25 -9.95
CA GLY A 51 -4.59 -1.43 -9.46
C GLY A 51 -5.05 -0.40 -8.42
N ALA A 52 -4.18 0.52 -8.02
CA ALA A 52 -4.45 1.53 -7.01
C ALA A 52 -5.11 2.81 -7.56
N ASP A 53 -5.52 2.82 -8.82
CA ASP A 53 -6.10 3.99 -9.47
C ASP A 53 -7.35 4.51 -8.75
N PHE A 54 -8.14 3.60 -8.20
CA PHE A 54 -9.37 3.90 -7.47
C PHE A 54 -9.21 3.81 -5.95
N SER A 55 -8.13 3.25 -5.45
CA SER A 55 -7.88 3.07 -4.01
C SER A 55 -6.44 3.41 -3.64
N PRO A 56 -5.97 4.63 -3.97
CA PRO A 56 -4.59 5.02 -3.72
C PRO A 56 -4.28 4.94 -2.22
N GLY A 57 -3.12 4.36 -1.92
CA GLY A 57 -2.63 4.28 -0.54
C GLY A 57 -3.19 3.14 0.31
N ALA A 58 -4.31 2.55 -0.04
CA ALA A 58 -4.84 1.40 0.66
C ALA A 58 -3.95 0.17 0.47
N GLN A 59 -3.92 -0.69 1.47
CA GLN A 59 -3.13 -1.92 1.46
C GLN A 59 -4.06 -3.12 1.69
N GLN A 60 -3.96 -4.11 0.85
CA GLN A 60 -4.83 -5.27 0.86
C GLN A 60 -4.05 -6.56 0.97
N VAL A 61 -4.73 -7.65 1.29
CA VAL A 61 -4.20 -9.00 1.24
C VAL A 61 -4.91 -9.78 0.15
N ASP A 62 -4.14 -10.53 -0.63
CA ASP A 62 -4.67 -11.41 -1.68
C ASP A 62 -3.98 -12.77 -1.59
N LEU A 63 -4.60 -13.67 -0.87
CA LEU A 63 -4.10 -15.02 -0.75
C LEU A 63 -4.28 -15.75 -2.08
N ARG A 64 -3.18 -16.31 -2.59
CA ARG A 64 -3.11 -17.08 -3.84
C ARG A 64 -3.37 -16.28 -5.12
N GLY A 65 -3.44 -14.95 -5.07
CA GLY A 65 -3.67 -14.12 -6.25
C GLY A 65 -5.05 -14.29 -6.89
N LEU A 66 -6.07 -14.71 -6.11
CA LEU A 66 -7.44 -14.88 -6.61
C LEU A 66 -8.26 -13.59 -6.61
N GLY A 67 -7.68 -12.51 -6.12
CA GLY A 67 -8.30 -11.22 -5.93
C GLY A 67 -8.57 -10.92 -4.45
N PRO A 68 -8.43 -9.65 -4.04
CA PRO A 68 -8.51 -9.27 -2.64
C PRO A 68 -9.90 -9.47 -2.01
N ASN A 69 -10.95 -9.48 -2.83
CA ASN A 69 -12.32 -9.77 -2.41
C ASN A 69 -12.58 -11.23 -2.04
N HIS A 70 -11.63 -12.12 -2.30
CA HIS A 70 -11.71 -13.55 -1.96
C HIS A 70 -10.93 -13.90 -0.69
N THR A 71 -10.24 -12.94 -0.10
CA THR A 71 -9.52 -13.07 1.17
C THR A 71 -10.27 -12.36 2.28
N LEU A 72 -10.84 -13.12 3.21
CA LEU A 72 -11.54 -12.54 4.36
C LEU A 72 -10.55 -12.05 5.40
N VAL A 73 -10.66 -10.77 5.76
CA VAL A 73 -9.89 -10.15 6.84
C VAL A 73 -10.76 -10.02 8.09
N LEU A 74 -10.21 -10.47 9.22
CA LEU A 74 -10.85 -10.38 10.53
C LEU A 74 -9.93 -9.70 11.53
N VAL A 75 -10.50 -8.95 12.45
CA VAL A 75 -9.85 -8.45 13.67
C VAL A 75 -10.55 -9.04 14.89
N ASN A 76 -9.81 -9.75 15.72
CA ASN A 76 -10.36 -10.48 16.87
C ASN A 76 -11.52 -11.43 16.51
N GLY A 77 -11.49 -12.01 15.31
CA GLY A 77 -12.53 -12.90 14.79
C GLY A 77 -13.77 -12.18 14.23
N ARG A 78 -13.75 -10.88 14.06
CA ARG A 78 -14.87 -10.08 13.53
C ARG A 78 -14.48 -9.43 12.23
N ARG A 79 -15.44 -9.30 11.32
CA ARG A 79 -15.29 -8.53 10.10
C ARG A 79 -15.11 -7.06 10.43
N ILE A 80 -14.22 -6.40 9.71
CA ILE A 80 -14.09 -4.94 9.68
C ILE A 80 -14.65 -4.42 8.36
N ALA A 81 -14.95 -3.13 8.32
CA ALA A 81 -15.52 -2.51 7.12
C ALA A 81 -14.54 -2.58 5.94
N ASP A 82 -15.09 -2.75 4.75
CA ASP A 82 -14.34 -2.66 3.52
C ASP A 82 -13.86 -1.22 3.29
N PHE A 83 -12.79 -1.08 2.53
CA PHE A 83 -12.33 0.22 2.06
C PHE A 83 -13.41 0.81 1.13
N PRO A 84 -13.71 2.12 1.24
CA PRO A 84 -14.85 2.72 0.55
C PRO A 84 -14.69 2.78 -0.98
N MET A 85 -13.47 2.62 -1.48
CA MET A 85 -13.18 2.61 -2.92
C MET A 85 -12.67 1.23 -3.34
N PRO A 86 -13.30 0.59 -4.34
CA PRO A 86 -12.94 -0.76 -4.72
C PRO A 86 -11.59 -0.82 -5.44
N PHE A 87 -10.85 -1.90 -5.24
CA PHE A 87 -9.63 -2.19 -5.99
C PHE A 87 -9.93 -2.33 -7.48
N GLY A 88 -9.19 -1.59 -8.30
CA GLY A 88 -9.39 -1.57 -9.74
C GLY A 88 -10.80 -1.14 -10.18
N GLY A 89 -11.54 -0.43 -9.33
CA GLY A 89 -12.92 -0.02 -9.59
C GLY A 89 -13.94 -1.17 -9.55
N ARG A 90 -13.56 -2.38 -9.09
CA ARG A 90 -14.41 -3.58 -9.22
C ARG A 90 -14.52 -4.44 -7.97
N SER A 91 -13.44 -4.57 -7.20
CA SER A 91 -13.36 -5.57 -6.12
C SER A 91 -13.28 -4.91 -4.76
N ASN A 92 -14.24 -5.19 -3.89
CA ASN A 92 -14.19 -4.75 -2.50
C ASN A 92 -13.04 -5.44 -1.76
N PHE A 93 -12.46 -4.76 -0.80
CA PHE A 93 -11.39 -5.30 0.02
C PHE A 93 -11.32 -4.55 1.36
N THR A 94 -10.65 -5.16 2.31
CA THR A 94 -10.37 -4.56 3.61
C THR A 94 -8.98 -3.92 3.61
N ASP A 95 -8.88 -2.64 4.00
CA ASP A 95 -7.61 -1.98 4.19
C ASP A 95 -6.94 -2.42 5.50
N ILE A 96 -5.81 -3.11 5.37
CA ILE A 96 -5.02 -3.61 6.50
C ILE A 96 -4.02 -2.59 7.04
N SER A 97 -3.88 -1.44 6.41
CA SER A 97 -2.94 -0.41 6.86
C SER A 97 -3.37 0.25 8.16
N SER A 98 -4.67 0.19 8.47
CA SER A 98 -5.26 0.74 9.69
C SER A 98 -5.07 -0.14 10.94
N ILE A 99 -4.53 -1.35 10.78
CA ILE A 99 -4.33 -2.26 11.91
C ILE A 99 -3.00 -1.92 12.61
N PRO A 100 -3.02 -1.53 13.90
CA PRO A 100 -1.81 -1.14 14.60
C PRO A 100 -0.92 -2.36 14.87
N LEU A 101 0.27 -2.39 14.24
CA LEU A 101 1.20 -3.52 14.34
C LEU A 101 1.63 -3.80 15.80
N GLY A 102 1.86 -2.75 16.57
CA GLY A 102 2.26 -2.84 17.97
C GLY A 102 1.22 -3.48 18.89
N MET A 103 -0.05 -3.51 18.47
CA MET A 103 -1.15 -4.11 19.21
C MET A 103 -1.43 -5.56 18.82
N ILE A 104 -0.75 -6.09 17.81
CA ILE A 104 -0.93 -7.49 17.39
C ILE A 104 -0.29 -8.43 18.41
N ASP A 105 -1.07 -9.40 18.86
CA ASP A 105 -0.61 -10.56 19.60
C ASP A 105 -0.10 -11.64 18.65
N ARG A 106 -0.88 -11.94 17.62
CA ARG A 106 -0.54 -12.86 16.53
C ARG A 106 -1.43 -12.65 15.32
N ILE A 107 -0.99 -13.15 14.19
CA ILE A 107 -1.76 -13.24 12.95
C ILE A 107 -2.03 -14.71 12.67
N GLU A 108 -3.29 -15.09 12.51
CA GLU A 108 -3.71 -16.45 12.15
C GLU A 108 -4.13 -16.44 10.68
N VAL A 109 -3.49 -17.26 9.85
CA VAL A 109 -3.77 -17.37 8.42
C VAL A 109 -4.25 -18.77 8.10
N LEU A 110 -5.48 -18.85 7.64
CA LEU A 110 -6.09 -20.07 7.11
C LEU A 110 -5.99 -20.05 5.59
N THR A 111 -5.11 -20.87 5.05
CA THR A 111 -4.87 -20.97 3.60
C THR A 111 -5.72 -22.08 2.99
N GLY A 112 -6.95 -21.81 2.71
CA GLY A 112 -7.85 -22.79 2.10
C GLY A 112 -9.24 -22.24 2.02
N SER A 113 -10.10 -22.88 1.23
CA SER A 113 -11.49 -22.46 1.18
C SER A 113 -12.14 -22.63 2.54
N ALA A 114 -12.54 -21.53 3.13
CA ALA A 114 -13.27 -21.47 4.40
C ALA A 114 -14.70 -20.93 4.19
N SER A 115 -15.15 -20.88 2.93
CA SER A 115 -16.44 -20.30 2.55
C SER A 115 -17.64 -20.98 3.19
N ALA A 116 -17.55 -22.26 3.50
CA ALA A 116 -18.60 -22.98 4.23
C ALA A 116 -18.87 -22.45 5.64
N ILE A 117 -17.86 -21.82 6.27
CA ILE A 117 -17.95 -21.26 7.63
C ILE A 117 -18.10 -19.74 7.60
N TYR A 118 -17.36 -19.09 6.71
CA TYR A 118 -17.19 -17.62 6.70
C TYR A 118 -17.88 -16.91 5.53
N GLY A 119 -18.46 -17.65 4.58
CA GLY A 119 -19.12 -17.08 3.41
C GLY A 119 -18.19 -16.89 2.19
N SER A 120 -18.72 -16.26 1.15
CA SER A 120 -18.09 -16.12 -0.17
C SER A 120 -16.74 -15.38 -0.17
N ASP A 121 -16.51 -14.52 0.82
CA ASP A 121 -15.29 -13.71 0.89
C ASP A 121 -14.07 -14.51 1.37
N ALA A 122 -14.28 -15.77 1.82
CA ALA A 122 -13.23 -16.64 2.33
C ALA A 122 -12.88 -17.81 1.36
N ILE A 123 -12.96 -17.57 0.06
CA ILE A 123 -12.65 -18.58 -0.97
C ILE A 123 -11.15 -18.89 -0.99
N SER A 124 -10.31 -17.86 -0.98
CA SER A 124 -8.86 -18.00 -0.97
C SER A 124 -8.29 -18.26 0.42
N GLY A 125 -8.99 -17.84 1.45
CA GLY A 125 -8.60 -18.02 2.84
C GLY A 125 -9.08 -16.93 3.77
N VAL A 126 -8.60 -16.99 5.02
CA VAL A 126 -8.92 -16.04 6.08
C VAL A 126 -7.64 -15.57 6.75
N VAL A 127 -7.51 -14.27 6.93
CA VAL A 127 -6.45 -13.64 7.75
C VAL A 127 -7.11 -13.00 8.96
N ASN A 128 -6.77 -13.49 10.15
CA ASN A 128 -7.34 -13.01 11.40
C ASN A 128 -6.26 -12.37 12.28
N PHE A 129 -6.35 -11.09 12.48
CA PHE A 129 -5.48 -10.32 13.36
C PHE A 129 -6.00 -10.40 14.78
N ILE A 130 -5.28 -11.11 15.63
CA ILE A 130 -5.58 -11.18 17.07
C ILE A 130 -4.82 -10.05 17.75
N LEU A 131 -5.56 -9.09 18.29
CA LEU A 131 -5.01 -7.99 19.04
C LEU A 131 -4.87 -8.35 20.52
N LYS A 132 -3.91 -7.73 21.20
CA LYS A 132 -3.66 -7.91 22.62
C LYS A 132 -4.92 -7.62 23.42
N LYS A 133 -5.30 -8.53 24.30
CA LYS A 133 -6.46 -8.37 25.20
C LYS A 133 -6.05 -8.13 26.65
N LYS A 134 -4.78 -8.39 26.94
CA LYS A 134 -4.16 -8.13 28.24
C LYS A 134 -2.78 -7.56 28.00
N ALA A 135 -2.42 -6.58 28.77
CA ALA A 135 -1.07 -6.06 28.85
C ALA A 135 -0.80 -5.73 30.31
N ASP A 136 0.34 -6.12 30.80
CA ASP A 136 0.80 -5.75 32.13
C ASP A 136 1.79 -4.60 31.97
N GLY A 137 1.40 -3.44 32.49
CA GLY A 137 2.22 -2.22 32.40
C GLY A 137 2.09 -1.50 31.06
N THR A 138 3.06 -0.62 30.80
CA THR A 138 3.12 0.20 29.59
C THR A 138 4.40 -0.13 28.83
N THR A 139 4.26 -0.27 27.52
CA THR A 139 5.39 -0.50 26.59
C THR A 139 5.42 0.64 25.58
N VAL A 140 6.62 1.18 25.37
CA VAL A 140 6.89 2.12 24.27
C VAL A 140 7.91 1.47 23.36
N ASP A 141 7.59 1.36 22.09
CA ASP A 141 8.47 0.83 21.05
C ASP A 141 8.71 1.94 20.03
N TYR A 142 9.97 2.25 19.82
CA TYR A 142 10.44 3.22 18.85
C TYR A 142 11.28 2.53 17.81
N ARG A 143 11.04 2.84 16.54
CA ARG A 143 11.81 2.33 15.43
C ARG A 143 12.13 3.46 14.45
N PHE A 144 13.38 3.53 14.06
CA PHE A 144 13.87 4.36 12.98
C PHE A 144 14.59 3.49 11.96
N GLY A 145 14.43 3.79 10.69
CA GLY A 145 15.08 3.11 9.59
C GLY A 145 15.38 4.08 8.45
N GLN A 146 16.41 3.79 7.70
CA GLN A 146 16.76 4.49 6.47
C GLN A 146 17.46 3.51 5.53
N THR A 147 17.56 3.84 4.25
CA THR A 147 18.37 3.04 3.32
C THR A 147 19.87 3.26 3.60
N GLU A 148 20.73 2.42 3.03
CA GLU A 148 22.19 2.60 3.13
C GLU A 148 22.69 3.94 2.58
N ARG A 149 21.88 4.61 1.74
CA ARG A 149 22.20 5.93 1.17
C ARG A 149 21.69 7.10 2.01
N GLY A 150 21.03 6.83 3.14
CA GLY A 150 20.51 7.85 4.03
C GLY A 150 19.23 8.54 3.56
N ASP A 151 18.46 7.89 2.69
CA ASP A 151 17.17 8.35 2.20
C ASP A 151 16.03 7.38 2.57
N ALA A 152 14.80 7.71 2.17
CA ALA A 152 13.59 6.95 2.49
C ALA A 152 13.46 6.64 3.98
N GLU A 153 13.71 7.63 4.80
CA GLU A 153 13.61 7.51 6.26
C GLU A 153 12.24 7.01 6.67
N SER A 154 12.23 6.11 7.64
CA SER A 154 11.01 5.58 8.23
C SER A 154 11.05 5.71 9.74
N PHE A 155 9.94 6.11 10.30
CA PHE A 155 9.77 6.31 11.72
C PHE A 155 8.49 5.64 12.20
N ARG A 156 8.57 4.91 13.31
CA ARG A 156 7.41 4.37 14.00
C ARG A 156 7.56 4.53 15.50
N LEU A 157 6.54 5.09 16.11
CA LEU A 157 6.39 5.15 17.56
C LEU A 157 5.10 4.41 17.93
N ASN A 158 5.20 3.42 18.76
CA ASN A 158 4.07 2.70 19.32
C ASN A 158 4.10 2.79 20.84
N ALA A 159 3.00 3.20 21.43
CA ALA A 159 2.78 3.15 22.88
C ALA A 159 1.57 2.27 23.18
N SER A 160 1.73 1.29 24.03
CA SER A 160 0.65 0.39 24.43
C SER A 160 0.71 0.11 25.91
N GLY A 161 -0.45 -0.09 26.52
CA GLY A 161 -0.55 -0.42 27.91
C GLY A 161 -1.85 -1.09 28.25
N GLY A 162 -1.95 -1.57 29.47
CA GLY A 162 -3.16 -2.20 29.97
C GLY A 162 -3.21 -2.20 31.47
N LEU A 163 -4.39 -2.42 31.95
CA LEU A 163 -4.65 -2.60 33.37
C LEU A 163 -5.70 -3.70 33.56
N SER A 164 -5.54 -4.45 34.63
CA SER A 164 -6.52 -5.46 35.04
C SER A 164 -6.79 -5.27 36.52
N ARG A 165 -8.07 -5.11 36.89
CA ARG A 165 -8.47 -4.94 38.27
C ARG A 165 -9.78 -5.67 38.53
N GLY A 166 -9.69 -6.80 39.21
CA GLY A 166 -10.85 -7.67 39.48
C GLY A 166 -11.47 -8.16 38.17
N ALA A 167 -12.76 -7.90 38.01
CA ALA A 167 -13.51 -8.28 36.81
C ALA A 167 -13.27 -7.38 35.59
N PHE A 168 -12.59 -6.23 35.76
CA PHE A 168 -12.33 -5.28 34.67
C PHE A 168 -10.93 -5.45 34.11
N SER A 169 -10.84 -5.47 32.78
CA SER A 169 -9.56 -5.35 32.06
C SER A 169 -9.69 -4.37 30.89
N ALA A 170 -8.64 -3.59 30.70
CA ALA A 170 -8.53 -2.64 29.60
C ALA A 170 -7.14 -2.74 28.96
N VAL A 171 -7.11 -2.64 27.64
CA VAL A 171 -5.89 -2.51 26.86
C VAL A 171 -6.06 -1.34 25.91
N PHE A 172 -5.04 -0.54 25.77
CA PHE A 172 -5.02 0.58 24.86
C PHE A 172 -3.68 0.68 24.15
N GLY A 173 -3.69 1.24 22.98
CA GLY A 173 -2.48 1.50 22.19
C GLY A 173 -2.68 2.62 21.19
N ALA A 174 -1.59 3.30 20.90
CA ALA A 174 -1.50 4.29 19.85
C ALA A 174 -0.21 4.04 19.06
N GLU A 175 -0.30 4.12 17.75
CA GLU A 175 0.82 3.98 16.84
C GLU A 175 0.85 5.17 15.91
N TYR A 176 1.99 5.84 15.83
CA TYR A 176 2.29 6.82 14.80
C TYR A 176 3.40 6.28 13.91
N ARG A 177 3.24 6.46 12.62
CA ARG A 177 4.25 6.10 11.61
C ARG A 177 4.40 7.20 10.58
N ASN A 178 5.62 7.36 10.11
CA ASN A 178 5.96 8.21 8.98
C ASN A 178 6.97 7.48 8.10
N GLN A 179 6.75 7.49 6.79
CA GLN A 179 7.64 6.95 5.78
C GLN A 179 7.90 8.05 4.77
N GLN A 180 9.14 8.48 4.65
CA GLN A 180 9.56 9.43 3.62
C GLN A 180 9.59 8.78 2.24
N PRO A 181 9.30 9.54 1.18
CA PRO A 181 9.28 8.99 -0.16
C PRO A 181 10.69 8.61 -0.62
N LEU A 182 10.75 7.61 -1.50
CA LEU A 182 11.92 7.32 -2.31
C LEU A 182 11.60 7.67 -3.76
N TRP A 183 12.40 8.54 -4.34
CA TRP A 183 12.22 8.99 -5.72
C TRP A 183 13.10 8.23 -6.69
N GLY A 184 12.67 8.13 -7.96
CA GLY A 184 13.47 7.51 -9.02
C GLY A 184 14.83 8.17 -9.19
N PHE A 185 14.90 9.52 -9.17
CA PHE A 185 16.17 10.25 -9.33
C PHE A 185 17.21 9.98 -8.23
N GLN A 186 16.83 9.36 -7.12
CA GLN A 186 17.76 8.94 -6.07
C GLN A 186 18.43 7.59 -6.38
N ARG A 187 18.10 6.98 -7.51
CA ARG A 187 18.63 5.65 -7.93
C ARG A 187 19.07 5.70 -9.38
N ALA A 188 20.38 5.52 -9.57
CA ALA A 188 21.00 5.54 -10.88
C ALA A 188 20.43 4.55 -11.91
N GLN A 189 19.65 3.55 -11.47
CA GLN A 189 18.97 2.60 -12.34
C GLN A 189 17.55 3.03 -12.70
N GLN A 190 17.12 4.23 -12.27
CA GLN A 190 15.77 4.75 -12.42
C GLN A 190 15.74 6.26 -12.67
N ASP A 191 16.90 6.88 -12.93
CA ASP A 191 17.02 8.33 -13.03
C ASP A 191 16.94 8.84 -14.47
N SER A 192 16.92 7.93 -15.46
CA SER A 192 16.85 8.24 -16.88
C SER A 192 16.10 7.17 -17.68
N SER A 193 15.58 7.52 -18.84
CA SER A 193 15.03 6.56 -19.80
C SER A 193 16.11 5.65 -20.40
N ASP A 194 17.38 6.03 -20.33
CA ASP A 194 18.53 5.21 -20.79
C ASP A 194 18.74 3.98 -19.90
N ASP A 195 18.19 3.99 -18.68
CA ASP A 195 18.23 2.85 -17.76
C ASP A 195 17.25 1.71 -18.14
N ALA A 196 16.50 1.87 -19.21
CA ALA A 196 15.59 0.84 -19.68
C ALA A 196 16.31 -0.47 -19.96
N PRO A 197 15.75 -1.64 -19.63
CA PRO A 197 16.37 -2.94 -19.83
C PRO A 197 16.78 -3.22 -21.28
N ASN A 198 16.19 -2.54 -22.23
CA ASN A 198 16.54 -2.54 -23.64
C ASN A 198 16.42 -1.12 -24.19
N PRO A 199 17.48 -0.29 -24.05
CA PRO A 199 17.46 1.13 -24.44
C PRO A 199 17.12 1.34 -25.91
N GLU A 200 17.58 0.47 -26.82
CA GLU A 200 17.27 0.59 -28.24
C GLU A 200 15.76 0.47 -28.54
N ARG A 201 15.04 -0.23 -27.69
CA ARG A 201 13.60 -0.45 -27.84
C ARG A 201 12.76 0.45 -26.97
N TYR A 202 13.21 0.74 -25.75
CA TYR A 202 12.42 1.42 -24.71
C TYR A 202 13.07 2.69 -24.14
N GLY A 203 14.35 2.95 -24.46
CA GLY A 203 15.14 4.08 -23.96
C GLY A 203 14.89 5.39 -24.71
N TYR A 204 13.62 5.69 -25.04
CA TYR A 204 13.26 6.99 -25.60
C TYR A 204 12.59 7.82 -24.52
N PRO A 205 12.76 9.16 -24.57
CA PRO A 205 12.16 10.05 -23.58
C PRO A 205 10.66 9.85 -23.46
N PRO A 206 10.09 9.85 -22.25
CA PRO A 206 8.66 9.95 -22.08
C PRO A 206 8.09 11.17 -22.79
N ARG A 207 6.94 11.01 -23.39
CA ARG A 207 6.23 12.06 -24.08
C ARG A 207 5.63 13.03 -23.07
N ASN A 208 6.24 14.17 -22.86
CA ASN A 208 5.72 15.20 -21.98
C ASN A 208 4.84 16.20 -22.72
N PHE A 209 5.13 16.42 -24.01
CA PHE A 209 4.32 17.25 -24.85
C PHE A 209 4.18 16.59 -26.22
N LEU A 210 2.97 16.12 -26.52
CA LEU A 210 2.62 15.43 -27.74
C LEU A 210 1.34 16.06 -28.30
N ILE A 211 1.39 16.47 -29.56
CA ILE A 211 0.24 17.02 -30.27
C ILE A 211 -0.35 15.93 -31.15
N THR A 212 -1.67 15.72 -31.04
CA THR A 212 -2.43 14.89 -31.97
C THR A 212 -3.59 15.69 -32.55
N ASP A 213 -4.00 15.37 -33.77
CA ASP A 213 -5.23 15.91 -34.37
C ASP A 213 -6.46 15.10 -33.93
N TRP A 214 -7.63 15.44 -34.50
CA TRP A 214 -8.89 14.72 -34.25
C TRP A 214 -8.89 13.25 -34.64
N TRP A 215 -7.91 12.82 -35.44
CA TRP A 215 -7.81 11.46 -35.97
C TRP A 215 -6.73 10.66 -35.27
N ASP A 216 -6.20 11.17 -34.14
CA ASP A 216 -5.06 10.62 -33.42
C ASP A 216 -3.74 10.61 -34.24
N ASP A 217 -3.67 11.39 -35.30
CA ASP A 217 -2.43 11.56 -36.03
C ASP A 217 -1.51 12.55 -35.32
N TYR A 218 -0.23 12.21 -35.21
CA TYR A 218 0.75 13.04 -34.52
C TYR A 218 1.10 14.28 -35.38
N ILE A 219 1.05 15.41 -34.71
CA ILE A 219 1.50 16.69 -35.26
C ILE A 219 2.87 16.99 -34.68
N ASP A 220 3.86 17.22 -35.55
CA ASP A 220 5.20 17.62 -35.11
C ASP A 220 5.14 19.01 -34.44
N PRO A 221 5.52 19.13 -33.13
CA PRO A 221 5.51 20.41 -32.42
C PRO A 221 6.57 21.39 -32.96
N GLY A 222 7.58 20.88 -33.65
CA GLY A 222 8.76 21.61 -34.04
C GLY A 222 9.80 21.79 -32.96
N GLU A 223 11.06 21.88 -33.35
CA GLU A 223 12.20 22.02 -32.41
C GLU A 223 12.09 23.31 -31.57
N ASP A 224 11.70 24.44 -32.23
CA ASP A 224 11.51 25.72 -31.54
C ASP A 224 10.51 25.64 -30.36
N THR A 225 9.47 24.83 -30.49
CA THR A 225 8.48 24.63 -29.41
C THR A 225 9.12 23.87 -28.25
N CYS A 226 9.88 22.83 -28.53
CA CYS A 226 10.55 22.05 -27.49
C CYS A 226 11.64 22.87 -26.79
N ASP A 227 12.36 23.72 -27.53
CA ASP A 227 13.34 24.63 -26.96
C ASP A 227 12.69 25.67 -26.04
N ALA A 228 11.52 26.19 -26.41
CA ALA A 228 10.76 27.10 -25.55
C ALA A 228 10.30 26.44 -24.26
N LEU A 229 10.11 25.11 -24.26
CA LEU A 229 9.73 24.29 -23.11
C LEU A 229 10.95 23.68 -22.38
N SER A 230 12.16 23.96 -22.84
CA SER A 230 13.40 23.33 -22.34
C SER A 230 13.62 23.49 -20.83
N TYR A 231 13.03 24.51 -20.20
CA TYR A 231 13.11 24.73 -18.75
C TYR A 231 12.36 23.69 -17.90
N LEU A 232 11.46 22.92 -18.51
CA LEU A 232 10.71 21.88 -17.80
C LEU A 232 11.60 20.68 -17.43
N ASN A 233 11.19 19.94 -16.41
CA ASN A 233 11.91 18.77 -15.91
C ASN A 233 13.40 19.06 -15.65
N GLU A 234 13.69 20.16 -14.93
CA GLU A 234 15.04 20.62 -14.59
C GLU A 234 15.91 20.93 -15.82
N GLY A 235 15.30 21.43 -16.90
CA GLY A 235 16.06 21.82 -18.10
C GLY A 235 16.41 20.65 -19.02
N THR A 236 15.69 19.53 -18.91
CA THR A 236 16.00 18.32 -19.70
C THR A 236 14.99 18.05 -20.83
N MET A 237 14.01 18.92 -21.02
CA MET A 237 13.07 18.82 -22.14
C MET A 237 13.80 19.11 -23.46
N HIS A 238 13.63 18.24 -24.44
CA HIS A 238 14.24 18.40 -25.77
C HIS A 238 13.35 17.82 -26.86
N TYR A 239 13.65 18.16 -28.09
CA TYR A 239 13.02 17.59 -29.25
C TYR A 239 13.54 16.17 -29.50
N ALA A 240 12.63 15.20 -29.51
CA ALA A 240 12.95 13.80 -29.62
C ALA A 240 12.15 13.12 -30.72
N GLU A 241 12.74 12.12 -31.37
CA GLU A 241 12.08 11.29 -32.38
C GLU A 241 11.71 9.93 -31.77
N ARG A 242 10.47 9.51 -32.01
CA ARG A 242 10.03 8.15 -31.71
C ARG A 242 9.80 7.39 -33.01
N ARG A 243 10.50 6.31 -33.18
CA ARG A 243 10.35 5.42 -34.34
C ARG A 243 8.89 5.04 -34.55
N ASN A 244 8.38 5.29 -35.76
CA ASN A 244 7.01 5.06 -36.23
C ASN A 244 5.94 6.00 -35.65
N TYR A 245 6.30 7.04 -34.88
CA TYR A 245 5.32 7.96 -34.28
C TYR A 245 5.64 9.43 -34.54
N GLY A 246 6.82 9.74 -35.06
CA GLY A 246 7.22 11.12 -35.34
C GLY A 246 7.87 11.82 -34.14
N ASN A 247 7.98 13.14 -34.26
CA ASN A 247 8.70 13.98 -33.32
C ASN A 247 7.78 14.54 -32.22
N TYR A 248 8.35 14.79 -31.04
CA TYR A 248 7.65 15.30 -29.87
C TYR A 248 8.64 15.95 -28.90
N CYS A 249 8.14 16.69 -27.91
CA CYS A 249 8.98 17.15 -26.81
C CYS A 249 8.95 16.13 -25.68
N GLY A 250 10.12 15.71 -25.25
CA GLY A 250 10.28 14.72 -24.17
C GLY A 250 11.46 15.01 -23.29
N SER A 251 11.51 14.34 -22.15
CA SER A 251 12.62 14.44 -21.20
C SER A 251 13.03 13.05 -20.74
N ASP A 252 14.29 12.70 -20.89
CA ASP A 252 14.84 11.42 -20.39
C ASP A 252 14.72 11.31 -18.88
N ARG A 253 14.77 12.44 -18.19
CA ARG A 253 14.62 12.50 -16.75
C ARG A 253 13.17 12.44 -16.24
N ALA A 254 12.19 12.53 -17.11
CA ALA A 254 10.79 12.47 -16.68
C ALA A 254 10.44 11.18 -15.92
N VAL A 255 11.07 10.05 -16.23
CA VAL A 255 10.90 8.79 -15.53
C VAL A 255 11.37 8.85 -14.07
N ALA A 256 12.33 9.71 -13.77
CA ALA A 256 12.93 9.88 -12.44
C ALA A 256 11.97 10.54 -11.44
N TYR A 257 11.01 11.31 -11.93
CA TYR A 257 10.03 12.02 -11.11
C TYR A 257 8.82 11.17 -10.79
N ARG A 258 9.07 9.97 -10.30
CA ARG A 258 8.04 9.12 -9.70
C ARG A 258 8.52 8.60 -8.35
N THR A 259 7.61 8.39 -7.45
CA THR A 259 7.93 7.76 -6.17
C THR A 259 8.09 6.26 -6.35
N MET A 260 9.23 5.71 -5.96
CA MET A 260 9.47 4.27 -5.84
C MET A 260 8.89 3.72 -4.55
N ILE A 261 8.96 4.52 -3.48
CA ILE A 261 8.24 4.32 -2.22
C ILE A 261 7.42 5.58 -2.01
N SER A 262 6.13 5.44 -1.85
CA SER A 262 5.23 6.57 -1.58
C SER A 262 5.43 7.06 -0.14
N GLU A 263 5.32 8.37 0.05
CA GLU A 263 5.23 8.95 1.38
C GLU A 263 3.97 8.46 2.08
N ARG A 264 4.11 8.10 3.34
CA ARG A 264 3.00 7.62 4.17
C ARG A 264 3.11 8.16 5.57
N GLU A 265 2.06 8.79 6.02
CA GLU A 265 1.92 9.22 7.40
C GLU A 265 0.63 8.66 7.97
N GLY A 266 0.64 8.25 9.23
CA GLY A 266 -0.57 7.72 9.84
C GLY A 266 -0.50 7.60 11.35
N ILE A 267 -1.67 7.71 11.94
CA ILE A 267 -1.89 7.43 13.35
C ILE A 267 -3.00 6.39 13.48
N ASN A 268 -2.78 5.39 14.32
CA ASN A 268 -3.75 4.38 14.69
C ASN A 268 -3.93 4.38 16.20
N ILE A 269 -5.15 4.24 16.65
CA ILE A 269 -5.49 4.03 18.06
C ILE A 269 -6.36 2.79 18.21
N TYR A 270 -6.17 2.07 19.29
CA TYR A 270 -6.95 0.91 19.66
C TYR A 270 -7.21 0.91 21.16
N ALA A 271 -8.43 0.54 21.55
CA ALA A 271 -8.78 0.27 22.93
C ALA A 271 -9.69 -0.95 23.00
N SER A 272 -9.45 -1.82 23.96
CA SER A 272 -10.31 -2.96 24.27
C SER A 272 -10.65 -2.94 25.76
N LEU A 273 -11.91 -2.92 26.06
CA LEU A 273 -12.45 -2.93 27.42
C LEU A 273 -13.21 -4.23 27.62
N ASN A 274 -12.99 -4.89 28.74
CA ASN A 274 -13.69 -6.13 29.07
C ASN A 274 -14.11 -6.08 30.54
N TYR A 275 -15.31 -6.59 30.81
CA TYR A 275 -15.84 -6.75 32.16
C TYR A 275 -16.52 -8.11 32.30
N ASP A 276 -16.02 -8.92 33.21
CA ASP A 276 -16.55 -10.24 33.52
C ASP A 276 -17.55 -10.11 34.69
N PHE A 277 -18.83 -10.22 34.41
CA PHE A 277 -19.87 -10.25 35.44
C PHE A 277 -19.87 -11.61 36.19
N ALA A 278 -20.57 -11.67 37.29
CA ALA A 278 -20.80 -12.93 37.98
C ALA A 278 -21.59 -13.90 37.06
N GLY A 279 -21.13 -15.14 36.96
CA GLY A 279 -21.65 -16.15 36.04
C GLY A 279 -20.90 -16.11 34.70
N ASP A 280 -21.56 -16.51 33.60
CA ASP A 280 -20.94 -16.65 32.30
C ASP A 280 -21.11 -15.37 31.42
N LEU A 281 -21.58 -14.27 32.01
CA LEU A 281 -21.83 -13.03 31.29
C LEU A 281 -20.54 -12.18 31.21
N ARG A 282 -20.15 -11.83 30.00
CA ARG A 282 -19.04 -10.92 29.72
C ARG A 282 -19.51 -9.75 28.85
N TRP A 283 -19.19 -8.54 29.27
CA TRP A 283 -19.28 -7.35 28.46
C TRP A 283 -17.91 -7.03 27.86
N PHE A 284 -17.91 -6.56 26.62
CA PHE A 284 -16.70 -6.07 25.98
C PHE A 284 -17.01 -4.93 25.01
N ALA A 285 -16.02 -4.05 24.79
CA ALA A 285 -16.05 -3.03 23.77
C ALA A 285 -14.64 -2.92 23.15
N ASP A 286 -14.59 -3.02 21.83
CA ASP A 286 -13.37 -2.78 21.06
C ASP A 286 -13.57 -1.53 20.20
N VAL A 287 -12.64 -0.58 20.31
CA VAL A 287 -12.63 0.66 19.54
C VAL A 287 -11.32 0.72 18.75
N GLN A 288 -11.44 0.93 17.47
CA GLN A 288 -10.31 1.14 16.57
C GLN A 288 -10.59 2.37 15.72
N ALA A 289 -9.60 3.26 15.62
CA ALA A 289 -9.66 4.42 14.75
C ALA A 289 -8.27 4.70 14.17
N GLY A 290 -8.23 5.21 12.95
CA GLY A 290 -6.99 5.58 12.28
C GLY A 290 -7.20 6.69 11.27
N ARG A 291 -6.14 7.44 11.03
CA ARG A 291 -6.03 8.38 9.93
C ARG A 291 -4.72 8.11 9.20
N HIS A 292 -4.81 7.97 7.89
CA HIS A 292 -3.67 7.72 7.02
C HIS A 292 -3.68 8.73 5.89
N GLU A 293 -2.51 9.22 5.58
CA GLU A 293 -2.24 10.08 4.43
C GLU A 293 -1.16 9.43 3.58
N VAL A 294 -1.36 9.46 2.27
CA VAL A 294 -0.41 8.90 1.31
C VAL A 294 -0.20 9.92 0.21
N SER A 295 1.06 10.31 0.02
CA SER A 295 1.48 11.16 -1.07
C SER A 295 2.29 10.32 -2.05
N LEU A 296 1.86 10.30 -3.29
CA LEU A 296 2.54 9.57 -4.35
C LEU A 296 2.62 10.43 -5.61
N PHE A 297 3.67 10.22 -6.38
CA PHE A 297 3.85 10.88 -7.66
C PHE A 297 4.15 9.83 -8.72
N ARG A 298 3.32 9.77 -9.76
CA ARG A 298 3.42 8.73 -10.80
C ARG A 298 4.37 9.13 -11.92
N ALA A 299 4.23 10.35 -12.39
CA ALA A 299 5.04 10.93 -13.45
C ALA A 299 4.79 12.44 -13.51
N PRO A 300 5.69 13.23 -14.10
CA PRO A 300 5.38 14.59 -14.51
C PRO A 300 4.14 14.62 -15.41
N ARG A 301 3.41 15.74 -15.36
CA ARG A 301 2.27 15.93 -16.24
C ARG A 301 2.71 15.85 -17.69
N SER A 302 1.90 15.20 -18.50
CA SER A 302 2.06 15.15 -19.95
C SER A 302 0.82 15.74 -20.60
N TRP A 303 1.01 16.55 -21.61
CA TRP A 303 -0.06 17.07 -22.47
C TRP A 303 -0.11 16.21 -23.73
N ALA A 304 -1.14 15.40 -23.86
CA ALA A 304 -1.20 14.40 -24.91
C ALA A 304 -2.17 14.73 -26.05
N LEU A 305 -3.02 15.74 -25.87
CA LEU A 305 -4.02 16.12 -26.87
C LEU A 305 -4.15 17.63 -26.94
N MET A 306 -3.89 18.21 -28.09
CA MET A 306 -4.39 19.54 -28.45
C MET A 306 -5.37 19.38 -29.60
N THR A 307 -6.57 19.87 -29.46
CA THR A 307 -7.52 19.94 -30.56
C THR A 307 -7.09 21.02 -31.56
N ALA A 308 -7.47 20.86 -32.81
CA ALA A 308 -7.10 21.81 -33.89
C ALA A 308 -7.55 23.27 -33.65
N ASP A 309 -8.42 23.51 -32.68
CA ASP A 309 -8.88 24.83 -32.23
C ASP A 309 -8.10 25.37 -31.03
N GLY A 310 -7.06 24.63 -30.55
CA GLY A 310 -6.22 25.01 -29.42
C GLY A 310 -6.85 24.79 -28.05
N THR A 311 -7.96 24.07 -27.96
CA THR A 311 -8.52 23.64 -26.67
C THR A 311 -7.81 22.41 -26.17
N GLU A 312 -7.28 22.49 -24.95
CA GLU A 312 -6.64 21.40 -24.27
C GLU A 312 -7.70 20.48 -23.65
N TRP A 313 -7.64 19.21 -23.97
CA TRP A 313 -8.38 18.19 -23.23
C TRP A 313 -7.48 17.64 -22.13
N ASP A 314 -7.72 18.12 -20.94
CA ASP A 314 -7.05 17.64 -19.73
C ASP A 314 -7.73 16.32 -19.29
N TYR A 315 -7.11 15.20 -19.63
CA TYR A 315 -7.49 13.91 -19.06
C TYR A 315 -6.79 13.76 -17.71
N PHE A 316 -7.53 14.04 -16.64
CA PHE A 316 -7.13 13.76 -15.25
C PHE A 316 -7.14 12.27 -14.96
#